data_a9710553f558d7fab7abf03f0533e97a
#
_entry.id   a9710553f558d7fab7abf03f0533e97a
#
_cell.length_a   1.000
_cell.length_b   1.000
_cell.length_c   1.000
_cell.angle_alpha   90.00
_cell.angle_beta   90.00
_cell.angle_gamma   90.00
#
_symmetry.space_group_name_H-M   'P 1'
#
loop_
_entity.id
_entity.type
_entity.pdbx_description
1 polymer ?
#
loop_
_entity_poly.entity_id
_entity_poly.type
_entity_poly.pdbx_seq_one_letter_code
_entity_poly.pdbx_strand_id
1 'polypeptide(L)'
;MVMTGGMDIYQLSLSMVTALLGLAYPLLIDKVNAISDKYESRNLSKMFQGEATYVLFHFLICISILEIFIFPYLELWLAGRIQSVVFLTIQTITVFALAASMVVLYYLIMTYYDARKLLLHIKQLRYGRNKLSYLHDLMLYASRSERDEDIFNECIYEIGRVLMEFQQERLRRNG
;
A
#
# COMPACT_ATOMS: atom_id res chain seq x y z
N MET A 1 29.78 3.85 -31.63
CA MET A 1 28.81 4.92 -31.37
C MET A 1 27.52 4.38 -30.70
N VAL A 2 27.67 3.45 -29.74
CA VAL A 2 26.53 2.76 -29.07
C VAL A 2 26.53 2.97 -27.53
N MET A 3 27.56 3.66 -27.00
CA MET A 3 27.71 3.82 -25.53
C MET A 3 26.93 5.00 -24.92
N THR A 4 26.43 5.95 -25.71
CA THR A 4 25.72 7.14 -25.17
C THR A 4 24.29 6.82 -24.69
N GLY A 5 23.56 5.92 -25.38
CA GLY A 5 22.18 5.65 -25.04
C GLY A 5 21.95 4.92 -23.71
N GLY A 6 22.87 4.06 -23.28
CA GLY A 6 22.75 3.33 -22.01
C GLY A 6 22.96 4.23 -20.78
N MET A 7 23.86 5.20 -20.90
CA MET A 7 24.16 6.14 -19.82
C MET A 7 22.99 7.14 -19.60
N ASP A 8 22.32 7.57 -20.68
CA ASP A 8 21.17 8.45 -20.60
C ASP A 8 19.96 7.80 -19.92
N ILE A 9 19.72 6.51 -20.19
CA ILE A 9 18.59 5.78 -19.58
C ILE A 9 18.86 5.48 -18.10
N TYR A 10 20.12 5.15 -17.73
CA TYR A 10 20.50 4.99 -16.33
C TYR A 10 20.29 6.30 -15.54
N GLN A 11 20.73 7.44 -16.09
CA GLN A 11 20.51 8.74 -15.47
C GLN A 11 19.04 9.10 -15.36
N LEU A 12 18.23 8.77 -16.37
CA LEU A 12 16.79 8.99 -16.35
C LEU A 12 16.12 8.17 -15.25
N SER A 13 16.45 6.88 -15.14
CA SER A 13 15.87 6.01 -14.10
C SER A 13 16.33 6.42 -12.70
N LEU A 14 17.59 6.79 -12.51
CA LEU A 14 18.11 7.33 -11.26
C LEU A 14 17.36 8.60 -10.86
N SER A 15 17.16 9.53 -11.80
CA SER A 15 16.42 10.76 -11.56
C SER A 15 14.97 10.50 -11.18
N MET A 16 14.33 9.53 -11.84
CA MET A 16 12.94 9.15 -11.56
C MET A 16 12.79 8.50 -10.19
N VAL A 17 13.68 7.57 -9.81
CA VAL A 17 13.69 6.96 -8.47
C VAL A 17 13.99 8.00 -7.40
N THR A 18 14.93 8.90 -7.64
CA THR A 18 15.25 9.99 -6.69
C THR A 18 14.08 10.94 -6.50
N ALA A 19 13.35 11.28 -7.58
CA ALA A 19 12.15 12.11 -7.50
C ALA A 19 11.02 11.40 -6.73
N LEU A 20 10.82 10.10 -6.97
CA LEU A 20 9.84 9.29 -6.23
C LEU A 20 10.17 9.22 -4.74
N LEU A 21 11.43 9.00 -4.38
CA LEU A 21 11.87 8.96 -3.00
C LEU A 21 11.83 10.34 -2.32
N GLY A 22 12.25 11.38 -3.03
CA GLY A 22 12.36 12.74 -2.46
C GLY A 22 11.03 13.47 -2.31
N LEU A 23 10.07 13.23 -3.18
CA LEU A 23 8.79 13.95 -3.21
C LEU A 23 7.60 13.05 -2.88
N ALA A 24 7.48 11.91 -3.56
CA ALA A 24 6.29 11.08 -3.46
C ALA A 24 6.23 10.29 -2.16
N TYR A 25 7.37 9.81 -1.67
CA TYR A 25 7.43 9.02 -0.43
C TYR A 25 7.08 9.84 0.83
N PRO A 26 7.59 11.06 1.06
CA PRO A 26 7.14 11.92 2.15
C PRO A 26 5.64 12.25 2.08
N LEU A 27 5.13 12.59 0.88
CA LEU A 27 3.69 12.85 0.68
C LEU A 27 2.83 11.63 1.01
N LEU A 28 3.32 10.43 0.72
CA LEU A 28 2.64 9.19 1.06
C LEU A 28 2.59 8.98 2.58
N ILE A 29 3.71 9.19 3.28
CA ILE A 29 3.76 9.09 4.75
C ILE A 29 2.79 10.09 5.37
N ASP A 30 2.75 11.33 4.89
CA ASP A 30 1.81 12.34 5.37
C ASP A 30 0.35 11.90 5.17
N LYS A 31 0.03 11.27 4.04
CA LYS A 31 -1.33 10.74 3.80
C LYS A 31 -1.67 9.57 4.71
N VAL A 32 -0.72 8.70 5.01
CA VAL A 32 -0.90 7.59 5.97
C VAL A 32 -1.14 8.14 7.38
N ASN A 33 -0.37 9.14 7.79
CA ASN A 33 -0.57 9.82 9.07
C ASN A 33 -1.93 10.52 9.11
N ALA A 34 -2.33 11.20 8.03
CA ALA A 34 -3.63 11.84 7.93
C ALA A 34 -4.81 10.86 8.03
N ILE A 35 -4.66 9.59 7.61
CA ILE A 35 -5.66 8.54 7.85
C ILE A 35 -5.75 8.24 9.33
N SER A 36 -4.60 8.08 10.02
CA SER A 36 -4.56 7.84 11.47
C SER A 36 -5.22 8.96 12.24
N ASP A 37 -4.91 10.20 11.88
CA ASP A 37 -5.45 11.40 12.54
C ASP A 37 -6.95 11.57 12.26
N LYS A 38 -7.38 11.31 11.02
CA LYS A 38 -8.80 11.41 10.64
C LYS A 38 -9.69 10.48 11.45
N TYR A 39 -9.28 9.23 11.62
CA TYR A 39 -10.08 8.23 12.33
C TYR A 39 -9.72 8.10 13.80
N GLU A 40 -8.68 8.80 14.26
CA GLU A 40 -8.12 8.68 15.63
C GLU A 40 -7.86 7.20 16.00
N SER A 41 -7.51 6.38 15.00
CA SER A 41 -7.41 4.93 15.13
C SER A 41 -6.07 4.41 14.62
N ARG A 42 -5.31 3.83 15.54
CA ARG A 42 -4.10 3.07 15.20
C ARG A 42 -4.39 1.77 14.43
N ASN A 43 -5.55 1.18 14.65
CA ASN A 43 -5.89 -0.10 14.03
C ASN A 43 -6.15 0.08 12.53
N LEU A 44 -6.87 1.14 12.13
CA LEU A 44 -7.11 1.46 10.73
C LEU A 44 -5.83 1.85 9.99
N SER A 45 -4.91 2.56 10.65
CA SER A 45 -3.58 2.84 10.11
C SER A 45 -2.76 1.56 9.92
N LYS A 46 -2.77 0.63 10.89
CA LYS A 46 -2.10 -0.67 10.77
C LYS A 46 -2.73 -1.55 9.69
N MET A 47 -4.04 -1.49 9.52
CA MET A 47 -4.74 -2.18 8.44
C MET A 47 -4.22 -1.69 7.08
N PHE A 48 -4.13 -0.38 6.88
CA PHE A 48 -3.56 0.20 5.66
C PHE A 48 -2.12 -0.25 5.42
N GLN A 49 -1.26 -0.20 6.45
CA GLN A 49 0.14 -0.64 6.35
C GLN A 49 0.28 -2.15 6.09
N GLY A 50 -0.71 -2.94 6.45
CA GLY A 50 -0.77 -4.39 6.18
C GLY A 50 -1.27 -4.74 4.77
N GLU A 51 -1.72 -3.77 3.99
CA GLU A 51 -2.20 -4.00 2.62
C GLU A 51 -1.06 -4.46 1.70
N ALA A 52 -1.34 -5.48 0.91
CA ALA A 52 -0.35 -6.06 -0.01
C ALA A 52 0.25 -5.01 -0.95
N THR A 53 -0.54 -4.04 -1.40
CA THR A 53 -0.10 -2.93 -2.25
C THR A 53 0.92 -2.04 -1.55
N TYR A 54 0.69 -1.72 -0.26
CA TYR A 54 1.60 -0.92 0.54
C TYR A 54 2.94 -1.64 0.75
N VAL A 55 2.90 -2.91 1.09
CA VAL A 55 4.09 -3.76 1.28
C VAL A 55 4.85 -3.92 -0.03
N LEU A 56 4.15 -4.19 -1.14
CA LEU A 56 4.74 -4.32 -2.47
C LEU A 56 5.45 -3.03 -2.91
N PHE A 57 4.84 -1.87 -2.67
CA PHE A 57 5.45 -0.58 -3.00
C PHE A 57 6.77 -0.38 -2.25
N HIS A 58 6.82 -0.66 -0.93
CA HIS A 58 8.05 -0.56 -0.16
C HIS A 58 9.13 -1.55 -0.61
N PHE A 59 8.72 -2.76 -0.97
CA PHE A 59 9.62 -3.77 -1.52
C PHE A 59 10.23 -3.31 -2.84
N LEU A 60 9.42 -2.74 -3.75
CA LEU A 60 9.91 -2.19 -5.01
C LEU A 60 10.87 -1.01 -4.81
N ILE A 61 10.62 -0.14 -3.83
CA ILE A 61 11.56 0.92 -3.44
C ILE A 61 12.90 0.32 -3.00
N CYS A 62 12.88 -0.68 -2.12
CA CYS A 62 14.11 -1.34 -1.67
C CYS A 62 14.89 -1.95 -2.85
N ILE A 63 14.21 -2.63 -3.78
CA ILE A 63 14.84 -3.17 -4.98
C ILE A 63 15.45 -2.05 -5.81
N SER A 64 14.72 -0.96 -6.07
CA SER A 64 15.21 0.16 -6.86
C SER A 64 16.47 0.80 -6.25
N ILE A 65 16.50 0.93 -4.92
CA ILE A 65 17.69 1.43 -4.21
C ILE A 65 18.86 0.45 -4.38
N LEU A 66 18.63 -0.84 -4.21
CA LEU A 66 19.66 -1.87 -4.40
C LEU A 66 20.22 -1.88 -5.83
N GLU A 67 19.35 -1.75 -6.84
CA GLU A 67 19.76 -1.67 -8.25
C GLU A 67 20.70 -0.48 -8.49
N ILE A 68 20.38 0.71 -7.93
CA ILE A 68 21.22 1.90 -8.08
C ILE A 68 22.62 1.69 -7.49
N PHE A 69 22.74 0.99 -6.38
CA PHE A 69 24.04 0.75 -5.75
C PHE A 69 24.80 -0.43 -6.36
N ILE A 70 24.11 -1.49 -6.74
CA ILE A 70 24.74 -2.75 -7.18
C ILE A 70 25.14 -2.71 -8.65
N PHE A 71 24.35 -2.09 -9.52
CA PHE A 71 24.61 -2.13 -10.97
C PHE A 71 25.95 -1.52 -11.39
N PRO A 72 26.42 -0.38 -10.88
CA PRO A 72 27.72 0.15 -11.22
C PRO A 72 28.87 -0.81 -10.85
N TYR A 73 28.77 -1.52 -9.75
CA TYR A 73 29.77 -2.48 -9.31
C TYR A 73 29.73 -3.76 -10.15
N LEU A 74 28.54 -4.24 -10.50
CA LEU A 74 28.39 -5.40 -11.38
C LEU A 74 28.89 -5.13 -12.78
N GLU A 75 28.69 -3.94 -13.32
CA GLU A 75 29.19 -3.53 -14.63
C GLU A 75 30.71 -3.49 -14.65
N LEU A 76 31.36 -3.00 -13.58
CA LEU A 76 32.82 -3.02 -13.43
C LEU A 76 33.36 -4.44 -13.28
N TRP A 77 32.68 -5.34 -12.59
CA TRP A 77 33.16 -6.69 -12.27
C TRP A 77 32.90 -7.69 -13.40
N LEU A 78 31.81 -7.54 -14.13
CA LEU A 78 31.42 -8.42 -15.24
C LEU A 78 31.94 -7.94 -16.59
N ALA A 79 32.76 -6.88 -16.62
CA ALA A 79 33.43 -6.26 -17.77
C ALA A 79 33.15 -6.94 -19.11
N GLY A 80 32.03 -6.60 -19.76
CA GLY A 80 31.73 -6.95 -21.14
C GLY A 80 31.12 -8.33 -21.42
N ARG A 81 30.79 -9.15 -20.38
CA ARG A 81 30.21 -10.50 -20.60
C ARG A 81 28.69 -10.55 -20.46
N ILE A 82 28.08 -9.64 -19.70
CA ILE A 82 26.63 -9.54 -19.65
C ILE A 82 26.25 -8.23 -20.34
N GLN A 83 25.46 -8.34 -21.39
CA GLN A 83 25.08 -7.18 -22.20
C GLN A 83 24.39 -6.16 -21.27
N SER A 84 24.83 -4.92 -21.31
CA SER A 84 24.20 -3.75 -20.68
C SER A 84 22.67 -3.67 -20.90
N VAL A 85 22.20 -4.30 -21.96
CA VAL A 85 20.79 -4.45 -22.32
C VAL A 85 19.99 -5.20 -21.25
N VAL A 86 20.54 -6.24 -20.62
CA VAL A 86 19.81 -7.02 -19.58
C VAL A 86 19.59 -6.16 -18.34
N PHE A 87 20.63 -5.47 -17.87
CA PHE A 87 20.51 -4.57 -16.71
C PHE A 87 19.54 -3.43 -16.98
N LEU A 88 19.63 -2.83 -18.18
CA LEU A 88 18.74 -1.78 -18.62
C LEU A 88 17.28 -2.26 -18.63
N THR A 89 17.04 -3.46 -19.13
CA THR A 89 15.70 -4.05 -19.19
C THR A 89 15.13 -4.28 -17.77
N ILE A 90 15.92 -4.84 -16.85
CA ILE A 90 15.50 -5.07 -15.46
C ILE A 90 15.16 -3.73 -14.81
N GLN A 91 16.04 -2.76 -14.91
CA GLN A 91 15.83 -1.43 -14.31
C GLN A 91 14.58 -0.73 -14.89
N THR A 92 14.37 -0.83 -16.20
CA THR A 92 13.17 -0.27 -16.84
C THR A 92 11.91 -0.93 -16.30
N ILE A 93 11.88 -2.25 -16.17
CA ILE A 93 10.74 -3.00 -15.62
C ILE A 93 10.49 -2.58 -14.17
N THR A 94 11.53 -2.47 -13.35
CA THR A 94 11.40 -2.06 -11.94
C THR A 94 10.82 -0.65 -11.80
N VAL A 95 11.28 0.30 -12.62
CA VAL A 95 10.77 1.67 -12.62
C VAL A 95 9.29 1.72 -13.04
N PHE A 96 8.90 0.98 -14.09
CA PHE A 96 7.49 0.90 -14.49
C PHE A 96 6.62 0.21 -13.43
N ALA A 97 7.11 -0.86 -12.79
CA ALA A 97 6.41 -1.52 -11.70
C ALA A 97 6.23 -0.59 -10.50
N LEU A 98 7.25 0.19 -10.16
CA LEU A 98 7.19 1.20 -9.10
C LEU A 98 6.16 2.30 -9.41
N ALA A 99 6.17 2.84 -10.62
CA ALA A 99 5.20 3.84 -11.05
C ALA A 99 3.75 3.28 -11.01
N ALA A 100 3.54 2.07 -11.53
CA ALA A 100 2.24 1.41 -11.49
C ALA A 100 1.76 1.16 -10.05
N SER A 101 2.65 0.66 -9.17
CA SER A 101 2.32 0.41 -7.75
C SER A 101 1.95 1.72 -7.02
N MET A 102 2.56 2.83 -7.38
CA MET A 102 2.23 4.14 -6.84
C MET A 102 0.80 4.59 -7.21
N VAL A 103 0.40 4.36 -8.46
CA VAL A 103 -0.98 4.65 -8.90
C VAL A 103 -1.99 3.82 -8.11
N VAL A 104 -1.73 2.51 -7.97
CA VAL A 104 -2.61 1.62 -7.19
C VAL A 104 -2.66 2.04 -5.72
N LEU A 105 -1.52 2.42 -5.15
CA LEU A 105 -1.43 2.92 -3.79
C LEU A 105 -2.22 4.22 -3.59
N TYR A 106 -2.20 5.13 -4.56
CA TYR A 106 -3.03 6.34 -4.54
C TYR A 106 -4.52 5.99 -4.48
N TYR A 107 -5.00 5.04 -5.28
CA TYR A 107 -6.39 4.57 -5.21
C TYR A 107 -6.72 3.94 -3.86
N LEU A 108 -5.79 3.20 -3.28
CA LEU A 108 -5.96 2.63 -1.95
C LEU A 108 -6.09 3.75 -0.89
N ILE A 109 -5.24 4.76 -0.92
CA ILE A 109 -5.33 5.93 -0.02
C ILE A 109 -6.70 6.59 -0.14
N MET A 110 -7.19 6.80 -1.37
CA MET A 110 -8.50 7.39 -1.60
C MET A 110 -9.64 6.52 -1.04
N THR A 111 -9.49 5.20 -1.08
CA THR A 111 -10.46 4.27 -0.47
C THR A 111 -10.48 4.42 1.05
N TYR A 112 -9.32 4.53 1.69
CA TYR A 112 -9.22 4.74 3.14
C TYR A 112 -9.63 6.15 3.58
N TYR A 113 -9.53 7.13 2.69
CA TYR A 113 -9.94 8.50 2.99
C TYR A 113 -11.47 8.67 2.96
N ASP A 114 -12.20 7.85 2.22
CA ASP A 114 -13.64 7.84 2.12
C ASP A 114 -14.22 6.78 3.08
N ALA A 115 -14.92 7.22 4.14
CA ALA A 115 -15.45 6.33 5.17
C ALA A 115 -16.42 5.29 4.62
N ARG A 116 -17.21 5.60 3.57
CA ARG A 116 -18.11 4.65 2.92
C ARG A 116 -17.35 3.58 2.15
N LYS A 117 -16.32 3.98 1.41
CA LYS A 117 -15.44 3.03 0.68
C LYS A 117 -14.66 2.16 1.64
N LEU A 118 -14.17 2.76 2.73
CA LEU A 118 -13.49 2.02 3.80
C LEU A 118 -14.41 0.97 4.43
N LEU A 119 -15.66 1.32 4.72
CA LEU A 119 -16.64 0.36 5.24
C LEU A 119 -16.86 -0.81 4.26
N LEU A 120 -17.03 -0.51 2.96
CA LEU A 120 -17.16 -1.56 1.94
C LEU A 120 -15.92 -2.45 1.87
N HIS A 121 -14.74 -1.85 1.97
CA HIS A 121 -13.48 -2.59 2.00
C HIS A 121 -13.38 -3.51 3.23
N ILE A 122 -13.73 -3.01 4.43
CA ILE A 122 -13.77 -3.81 5.66
C ILE A 122 -14.78 -4.96 5.56
N LYS A 123 -15.95 -4.74 4.92
CA LYS A 123 -16.95 -5.79 4.70
C LYS A 123 -16.41 -6.96 3.87
N GLN A 124 -15.55 -6.68 2.90
CA GLN A 124 -14.93 -7.69 2.03
C GLN A 124 -13.80 -8.47 2.73
N LEU A 125 -13.27 -7.97 3.84
CA LEU A 125 -12.25 -8.68 4.61
C LEU A 125 -12.79 -10.01 5.14
N ARG A 126 -11.93 -11.03 5.06
CA ARG A 126 -12.20 -12.35 5.62
C ARG A 126 -12.45 -12.23 7.12
N TYR A 127 -13.33 -13.08 7.63
CA TYR A 127 -13.66 -13.16 9.05
C TYR A 127 -12.41 -13.20 9.93
N GLY A 128 -12.38 -12.37 10.98
CA GLY A 128 -11.32 -12.37 11.95
C GLY A 128 -11.56 -11.34 13.06
N ARG A 129 -10.88 -11.52 14.20
CA ARG A 129 -10.93 -10.64 15.37
C ARG A 129 -10.62 -9.17 15.00
N ASN A 130 -9.78 -8.98 14.01
CA ASN A 130 -9.37 -7.65 13.54
C ASN A 130 -10.52 -6.91 12.84
N LYS A 131 -11.42 -7.62 12.13
CA LYS A 131 -12.57 -7.01 11.44
C LYS A 131 -13.51 -6.28 12.42
N LEU A 132 -13.76 -6.89 13.57
CA LEU A 132 -14.56 -6.24 14.63
C LEU A 132 -13.91 -4.96 15.16
N SER A 133 -12.58 -4.99 15.35
CA SER A 133 -11.83 -3.80 15.80
C SER A 133 -11.91 -2.68 14.78
N TYR A 134 -11.78 -2.99 13.48
CA TYR A 134 -11.87 -1.98 12.42
C TYR A 134 -13.26 -1.39 12.28
N LEU A 135 -14.31 -2.22 12.38
CA LEU A 135 -15.71 -1.75 12.39
C LEU A 135 -16.03 -0.89 13.62
N HIS A 136 -15.51 -1.28 14.78
CA HIS A 136 -15.67 -0.51 16.01
C HIS A 136 -15.03 0.88 15.90
N ASP A 137 -13.79 0.96 15.39
CA ASP A 137 -13.08 2.23 15.24
C ASP A 137 -13.77 3.13 14.20
N LEU A 138 -14.26 2.55 13.10
CA LEU A 138 -15.02 3.29 12.09
C LEU A 138 -16.39 3.77 12.66
N MET A 139 -17.05 2.96 13.47
CA MET A 139 -18.29 3.33 14.16
C MET A 139 -18.06 4.50 15.11
N LEU A 140 -16.97 4.48 15.89
CA LEU A 140 -16.61 5.59 16.78
C LEU A 140 -16.36 6.90 16.01
N TYR A 141 -15.70 6.80 14.85
CA TYR A 141 -15.54 7.95 13.96
C TYR A 141 -16.90 8.48 13.48
N ALA A 142 -17.76 7.60 12.97
CA ALA A 142 -19.06 7.98 12.42
C ALA A 142 -19.99 8.57 13.51
N SER A 143 -19.90 8.10 14.76
CA SER A 143 -20.68 8.63 15.89
C SER A 143 -20.38 10.08 16.26
N ARG A 144 -19.21 10.58 15.86
CA ARG A 144 -18.78 11.97 16.11
C ARG A 144 -19.17 12.93 14.97
N SER A 145 -19.63 12.38 13.85
CA SER A 145 -19.95 13.13 12.63
C SER A 145 -21.45 13.03 12.36
N GLU A 146 -22.17 14.15 12.48
CA GLU A 146 -23.60 14.21 12.14
C GLU A 146 -23.92 13.81 10.69
N ARG A 147 -22.93 13.87 9.80
CA ARG A 147 -23.08 13.52 8.37
C ARG A 147 -22.96 12.03 8.08
N ASP A 148 -22.49 11.24 9.04
CA ASP A 148 -22.11 9.84 8.83
C ASP A 148 -23.03 8.87 9.59
N GLU A 149 -24.27 9.29 9.93
CA GLU A 149 -25.27 8.47 10.63
C GLU A 149 -25.57 7.16 9.90
N ASP A 150 -25.64 7.21 8.57
CA ASP A 150 -25.81 6.01 7.74
C ASP A 150 -24.66 5.01 7.94
N ILE A 151 -23.41 5.51 8.00
CA ILE A 151 -22.24 4.68 8.22
C ILE A 151 -22.26 4.07 9.61
N PHE A 152 -22.67 4.85 10.62
CA PHE A 152 -22.82 4.38 11.99
C PHE A 152 -23.79 3.20 12.09
N ASN A 153 -25.00 3.36 11.52
CA ASN A 153 -26.04 2.32 11.52
C ASN A 153 -25.58 1.06 10.77
N GLU A 154 -24.89 1.25 9.65
CA GLU A 154 -24.36 0.15 8.85
C GLU A 154 -23.20 -0.59 9.56
N CYS A 155 -22.37 0.10 10.33
CA CYS A 155 -21.36 -0.51 11.18
C CYS A 155 -21.99 -1.36 12.30
N ILE A 156 -23.05 -0.87 12.96
CA ILE A 156 -23.77 -1.63 13.99
C ILE A 156 -24.35 -2.92 13.40
N TYR A 157 -25.01 -2.82 12.25
CA TYR A 157 -25.58 -3.99 11.57
C TYR A 157 -24.50 -5.03 11.24
N GLU A 158 -23.37 -4.58 10.69
CA GLU A 158 -22.27 -5.47 10.30
C GLU A 158 -21.59 -6.11 11.53
N ILE A 159 -21.42 -5.37 12.63
CA ILE A 159 -20.92 -5.90 13.90
C ILE A 159 -21.87 -7.01 14.42
N GLY A 160 -23.17 -6.75 14.40
CA GLY A 160 -24.17 -7.76 14.79
C GLY A 160 -24.07 -9.03 13.94
N ARG A 161 -23.93 -8.89 12.63
CA ARG A 161 -23.75 -10.02 11.71
C ARG A 161 -22.49 -10.82 12.04
N VAL A 162 -21.35 -10.15 12.22
CA VAL A 162 -20.08 -10.79 12.58
C VAL A 162 -20.17 -11.55 13.89
N LEU A 163 -20.85 -11.00 14.90
CA LEU A 163 -21.03 -11.67 16.18
C LEU A 163 -21.92 -12.91 16.07
N MET A 164 -23.01 -12.85 15.29
CA MET A 164 -23.89 -14.02 15.06
C MET A 164 -23.13 -15.16 14.36
N GLU A 165 -22.33 -14.86 13.35
CA GLU A 165 -21.53 -15.86 12.66
C GLU A 165 -20.46 -16.47 13.59
N PHE A 166 -19.88 -15.68 14.48
CA PHE A 166 -18.94 -16.16 15.50
C PHE A 166 -19.61 -17.16 16.47
N GLN A 167 -20.86 -16.88 16.88
CA GLN A 167 -21.63 -17.79 17.74
C GLN A 167 -21.97 -19.10 17.02
N GLN A 168 -22.37 -19.03 15.73
CA GLN A 168 -22.67 -20.23 14.96
C GLN A 168 -21.43 -21.12 14.75
N GLU A 169 -20.26 -20.49 14.50
CA GLU A 169 -19.02 -21.24 14.32
C GLU A 169 -18.57 -21.92 15.63
N ARG A 170 -18.79 -21.26 16.77
CA ARG A 170 -18.53 -21.82 18.10
C ARG A 170 -19.43 -23.01 18.41
N LEU A 171 -20.72 -22.93 18.07
CA LEU A 171 -21.67 -24.03 18.24
C LEU A 171 -21.31 -25.24 17.37
N ARG A 172 -20.85 -25.01 16.13
CA ARG A 172 -20.40 -26.10 15.23
C ARG A 172 -19.13 -26.81 15.71
N ARG A 173 -18.27 -26.15 16.49
CA ARG A 173 -17.04 -26.75 17.01
C ARG A 173 -17.26 -27.53 18.31
N ASN A 174 -18.34 -27.23 19.02
CA ASN A 174 -18.63 -27.83 20.33
C ASN A 174 -19.72 -28.91 20.28
N GLY A 175 -20.33 -29.16 19.13
CA GLY A 175 -21.27 -30.29 18.87
C GLY A 175 -20.63 -31.28 17.92
#